data_9263b6473c5e3cc09e81c582592ecb6c
#
_entry.id   9263b6473c5e3cc09e81c582592ecb6c
#
_cell.length_a   1.000
_cell.length_b   1.000
_cell.length_c   1.000
_cell.angle_alpha   90.00
_cell.angle_beta   90.00
_cell.angle_gamma   90.00
#
_symmetry.space_group_name_H-M   'P 1'
#
loop_
_entity.id
_entity.type
_entity.pdbx_description
1 polymer ?
#
loop_
_entity_poly.entity_id
_entity_poly.type
_entity_poly.pdbx_seq_one_letter_code
_entity_poly.pdbx_strand_id
1 'polypeptide(L)'
;MPPTSPYRPEFEAALRLLARISAEMDAGGHRPPILVGGGAVEVYTRGAVNTGDFDLACGRQDILEAAMQRHGFVRPRGPGLATRGWVHPGLKLGFEVVSDVLLDGLADRTMVQVIELAPDGAVAVIAPEDIIADRMGQYASGSASEMLGQARALFGLSEHLDISYMERRIREETGGDYGVQDLEEPA
;
A
#
# COMPACT_ATOMS: atom_id res chain seq x y z
N MET A 1 -26.54 -9.68 -10.32
CA MET A 1 -25.13 -10.08 -10.39
C MET A 1 -24.39 -9.30 -9.31
N PRO A 2 -23.51 -9.90 -8.52
CA PRO A 2 -22.67 -9.10 -7.66
C PRO A 2 -21.84 -8.14 -8.53
N PRO A 3 -21.55 -6.92 -8.06
CA PRO A 3 -20.73 -6.00 -8.81
C PRO A 3 -19.37 -6.67 -9.09
N THR A 4 -18.93 -6.62 -10.34
CA THR A 4 -17.60 -7.11 -10.72
C THR A 4 -16.56 -6.28 -9.98
N SER A 5 -15.66 -6.94 -9.28
CA SER A 5 -14.52 -6.27 -8.63
C SER A 5 -13.77 -5.40 -9.65
N PRO A 6 -13.35 -4.20 -9.28
CA PRO A 6 -12.51 -3.38 -10.16
C PRO A 6 -11.09 -3.93 -10.31
N TYR A 7 -10.70 -4.86 -9.43
CA TYR A 7 -9.34 -5.39 -9.38
C TYR A 7 -9.18 -6.64 -10.24
N ARG A 8 -7.96 -6.85 -10.74
CA ARG A 8 -7.60 -8.13 -11.36
C ARG A 8 -7.70 -9.27 -10.33
N PRO A 9 -8.03 -10.50 -10.78
CA PRO A 9 -8.33 -11.62 -9.86
C PRO A 9 -7.20 -11.93 -8.87
N GLU A 10 -5.95 -11.83 -9.31
CA GLU A 10 -4.78 -12.10 -8.46
C GLU A 10 -4.63 -11.06 -7.34
N PHE A 11 -4.87 -9.79 -7.65
CA PHE A 11 -4.81 -8.73 -6.66
C PHE A 11 -5.94 -8.82 -5.65
N GLU A 12 -7.17 -9.07 -6.11
CA GLU A 12 -8.31 -9.29 -5.21
C GLU A 12 -8.08 -10.49 -4.29
N ALA A 13 -7.57 -11.60 -4.82
CA ALA A 13 -7.26 -12.78 -4.01
C ALA A 13 -6.19 -12.48 -2.95
N ALA A 14 -5.18 -11.66 -3.29
CA ALA A 14 -4.14 -11.22 -2.37
C ALA A 14 -4.70 -10.29 -1.28
N LEU A 15 -5.57 -9.32 -1.63
CA LEU A 15 -6.25 -8.46 -0.66
C LEU A 15 -7.10 -9.28 0.33
N ARG A 16 -7.87 -10.25 -0.16
CA ARG A 16 -8.69 -11.13 0.69
C ARG A 16 -7.84 -11.98 1.62
N LEU A 17 -6.69 -12.46 1.14
CA LEU A 17 -5.76 -13.20 1.98
C LEU A 17 -5.14 -12.31 3.05
N LEU A 18 -4.76 -11.06 2.70
CA LEU A 18 -4.27 -10.07 3.67
C LEU A 18 -5.35 -9.73 4.71
N ALA A 19 -6.62 -9.62 4.31
CA ALA A 19 -7.72 -9.38 5.23
C ALA A 19 -7.87 -10.51 6.27
N ARG A 20 -7.75 -11.78 5.86
CA ARG A 20 -7.77 -12.93 6.78
C ARG A 20 -6.60 -12.92 7.76
N ILE A 21 -5.41 -12.60 7.27
CA ILE A 21 -4.20 -12.46 8.11
C ILE A 21 -4.39 -11.31 9.10
N SER A 22 -4.92 -10.18 8.64
CA SER A 22 -5.21 -9.01 9.49
C SER A 22 -6.22 -9.35 10.59
N ALA A 23 -7.31 -10.04 10.25
CA ALA A 23 -8.32 -10.49 11.22
C ALA A 23 -7.73 -11.47 12.26
N GLU A 24 -6.83 -12.39 11.84
CA GLU A 24 -6.15 -13.30 12.76
C GLU A 24 -5.24 -12.55 13.74
N MET A 25 -4.48 -11.55 13.25
CA MET A 25 -3.63 -10.71 14.09
C MET A 25 -4.45 -9.91 15.10
N ASP A 26 -5.54 -9.29 14.65
CA ASP A 26 -6.44 -8.51 15.50
C ASP A 26 -7.08 -9.38 16.60
N ALA A 27 -7.57 -10.56 16.24
CA ALA A 27 -8.10 -11.55 17.19
C ALA A 27 -7.05 -11.98 18.23
N GLY A 28 -5.76 -11.95 17.87
CA GLY A 28 -4.63 -12.19 18.76
C GLY A 28 -4.22 -10.97 19.59
N GLY A 29 -4.93 -9.84 19.48
CA GLY A 29 -4.61 -8.58 20.19
C GLY A 29 -3.42 -7.83 19.60
N HIS A 30 -3.07 -8.10 18.34
CA HIS A 30 -1.99 -7.44 17.63
C HIS A 30 -2.52 -6.49 16.56
N ARG A 31 -1.86 -5.35 16.40
CA ARG A 31 -2.23 -4.42 15.32
C ARG A 31 -1.97 -5.07 13.96
N PRO A 32 -2.96 -5.07 13.05
CA PRO A 32 -2.78 -5.54 11.68
C PRO A 32 -1.73 -4.76 10.91
N PRO A 33 -1.14 -5.36 9.84
CA PRO A 33 -0.27 -4.66 8.92
C PRO A 33 -1.06 -3.60 8.15
N ILE A 34 -0.35 -2.59 7.66
CA ILE A 34 -0.89 -1.55 6.79
C ILE A 34 -0.30 -1.73 5.40
N LEU A 35 -1.16 -1.85 4.39
CA LEU A 35 -0.76 -1.89 2.99
C LEU A 35 -0.25 -0.51 2.58
N VAL A 36 0.94 -0.47 2.02
CA VAL A 36 1.63 0.74 1.55
C VAL A 36 2.10 0.55 0.10
N GLY A 37 2.95 1.43 -0.40
CA GLY A 37 3.64 1.25 -1.68
C GLY A 37 2.71 1.05 -2.87
N GLY A 38 3.16 0.23 -3.81
CA GLY A 38 2.43 -0.07 -5.05
C GLY A 38 1.05 -0.69 -4.81
N GLY A 39 0.91 -1.53 -3.79
CA GLY A 39 -0.37 -2.15 -3.44
C GLY A 39 -1.43 -1.12 -3.04
N ALA A 40 -1.06 -0.08 -2.29
CA ALA A 40 -1.97 1.02 -1.96
C ALA A 40 -2.35 1.83 -3.21
N VAL A 41 -1.39 2.06 -4.13
CA VAL A 41 -1.66 2.72 -5.43
C VAL A 41 -2.71 1.93 -6.23
N GLU A 42 -2.56 0.61 -6.36
CA GLU A 42 -3.53 -0.23 -7.09
C GLU A 42 -4.93 -0.18 -6.45
N VAL A 43 -4.99 -0.13 -5.11
CA VAL A 43 -6.26 0.01 -4.38
C VAL A 43 -6.96 1.32 -4.76
N TYR A 44 -6.31 2.45 -4.60
CA TYR A 44 -6.94 3.77 -4.82
C TYR A 44 -7.19 4.08 -6.29
N THR A 45 -6.37 3.57 -7.19
CA THR A 45 -6.59 3.70 -8.64
C THR A 45 -7.57 2.68 -9.21
N ARG A 46 -8.16 1.82 -8.35
CA ARG A 46 -9.11 0.77 -8.74
C ARG A 46 -8.57 -0.11 -9.87
N GLY A 47 -7.26 -0.43 -9.80
CA GLY A 47 -6.59 -1.27 -10.77
C GLY A 47 -6.13 -0.55 -12.05
N ALA A 48 -6.25 0.78 -12.16
CA ALA A 48 -5.70 1.53 -13.29
C ALA A 48 -4.15 1.51 -13.30
N VAL A 49 -3.54 1.42 -12.12
CA VAL A 49 -2.09 1.19 -11.94
C VAL A 49 -1.90 -0.14 -11.24
N ASN A 50 -1.21 -1.08 -11.90
CA ASN A 50 -0.97 -2.41 -11.36
C ASN A 50 0.36 -2.46 -10.59
N THR A 51 0.38 -3.27 -9.52
CA THR A 51 1.59 -3.56 -8.75
C THR A 51 2.05 -5.00 -8.90
N GLY A 52 3.34 -5.26 -8.66
CA GLY A 52 3.90 -6.62 -8.57
C GLY A 52 3.94 -7.17 -7.15
N ASP A 53 3.88 -6.28 -6.13
CA ASP A 53 4.14 -6.62 -4.75
C ASP A 53 3.16 -5.95 -3.79
N PHE A 54 3.00 -6.58 -2.62
CA PHE A 54 2.31 -6.04 -1.46
C PHE A 54 3.35 -5.59 -0.43
N ASP A 55 3.61 -4.29 -0.39
CA ASP A 55 4.45 -3.67 0.62
C ASP A 55 3.64 -3.43 1.88
N LEU A 56 4.16 -3.86 3.03
CA LEU A 56 3.48 -3.80 4.32
C LEU A 56 4.30 -3.04 5.35
N ALA A 57 3.64 -2.14 6.08
CA ALA A 57 4.18 -1.57 7.30
C ALA A 57 3.62 -2.33 8.50
N CYS A 58 4.50 -2.91 9.35
CA CYS A 58 4.07 -3.73 10.49
C CYS A 58 5.09 -3.71 11.62
N GLY A 59 4.70 -3.18 12.78
CA GLY A 59 5.55 -3.15 13.98
C GLY A 59 5.74 -4.50 14.67
N ARG A 60 4.97 -5.54 14.30
CA ARG A 60 5.09 -6.91 14.81
C ARG A 60 5.30 -7.88 13.65
N GLN A 61 6.44 -7.69 12.97
CA GLN A 61 6.82 -8.53 11.83
C GLN A 61 6.86 -10.02 12.18
N ASP A 62 7.32 -10.36 13.39
CA ASP A 62 7.38 -11.73 13.89
C ASP A 62 6.00 -12.42 13.90
N ILE A 63 4.98 -11.72 14.35
CA ILE A 63 3.59 -12.19 14.40
C ILE A 63 3.01 -12.28 13.00
N LEU A 64 3.22 -11.24 12.17
CA LEU A 64 2.76 -11.22 10.79
C LEU A 64 3.36 -12.38 9.98
N GLU A 65 4.66 -12.59 10.05
CA GLU A 65 5.34 -13.69 9.33
C GLU A 65 4.84 -15.06 9.78
N ALA A 66 4.59 -15.24 11.09
CA ALA A 66 4.01 -16.47 11.61
C ALA A 66 2.57 -16.70 11.08
N ALA A 67 1.75 -15.64 10.99
CA ALA A 67 0.41 -15.71 10.39
C ALA A 67 0.50 -16.03 8.90
N MET A 68 1.38 -15.34 8.15
CA MET A 68 1.61 -15.61 6.73
C MET A 68 1.97 -17.10 6.47
N GLN A 69 2.86 -17.68 7.28
CA GLN A 69 3.21 -19.09 7.17
C GLN A 69 2.01 -20.01 7.37
N ARG A 70 1.15 -19.74 8.34
CA ARG A 70 -0.10 -20.50 8.56
C ARG A 70 -1.05 -20.41 7.37
N HIS A 71 -1.02 -19.30 6.66
CA HIS A 71 -1.79 -19.05 5.44
C HIS A 71 -1.08 -19.52 4.16
N GLY A 72 -0.01 -20.31 4.26
CA GLY A 72 0.63 -20.95 3.12
C GLY A 72 1.71 -20.15 2.41
N PHE A 73 2.13 -19.01 2.95
CA PHE A 73 3.29 -18.29 2.43
C PHE A 73 4.59 -19.03 2.70
N VAL A 74 5.52 -18.92 1.76
CA VAL A 74 6.86 -19.49 1.85
C VAL A 74 7.91 -18.42 1.50
N ARG A 75 9.11 -18.55 2.04
CA ARG A 75 10.24 -17.74 1.60
C ARG A 75 10.76 -18.27 0.27
N PRO A 76 10.98 -17.42 -0.74
CA PRO A 76 11.55 -17.85 -2.01
C PRO A 76 12.93 -18.47 -1.78
N ARG A 77 13.24 -19.55 -2.51
CA ARG A 77 14.52 -20.26 -2.45
C ARG A 77 15.15 -20.25 -3.83
N GLY A 78 16.46 -19.96 -3.90
CA GLY A 78 17.26 -20.08 -5.12
C GLY A 78 18.36 -19.03 -5.24
N PRO A 79 19.44 -19.30 -6.02
CA PRO A 79 20.48 -18.32 -6.29
C PRO A 79 19.91 -17.13 -7.06
N GLY A 80 20.16 -15.93 -6.59
CA GLY A 80 19.67 -14.68 -7.20
C GLY A 80 18.26 -14.25 -6.76
N LEU A 81 17.52 -15.07 -6.01
CA LEU A 81 16.24 -14.72 -5.38
C LEU A 81 16.46 -14.27 -3.93
N ALA A 82 17.35 -13.31 -3.73
CA ALA A 82 17.49 -12.63 -2.44
C ALA A 82 16.34 -11.63 -2.24
N THR A 83 15.10 -12.06 -2.45
CA THR A 83 13.93 -11.27 -2.07
C THR A 83 13.79 -11.38 -0.55
N ARG A 84 13.74 -10.25 0.13
CA ARG A 84 13.45 -10.18 1.57
C ARG A 84 11.99 -10.53 1.88
N GLY A 85 11.19 -10.72 0.83
CA GLY A 85 9.77 -10.91 0.90
C GLY A 85 9.32 -12.36 1.01
N TRP A 86 8.01 -12.52 1.00
CA TRP A 86 7.28 -13.78 1.04
C TRP A 86 6.50 -13.98 -0.25
N VAL A 87 6.31 -15.23 -0.66
CA VAL A 87 5.47 -15.59 -1.81
C VAL A 87 4.43 -16.61 -1.39
N HIS A 88 3.24 -16.51 -1.99
CA HIS A 88 2.21 -17.53 -1.85
C HIS A 88 2.11 -18.31 -3.16
N PRO A 89 2.20 -19.68 -3.14
CA PRO A 89 2.23 -20.47 -4.37
C PRO A 89 1.01 -20.29 -5.29
N GLY A 90 -0.14 -19.95 -4.71
CA GLY A 90 -1.38 -19.70 -5.46
C GLY A 90 -1.57 -18.25 -5.93
N LEU A 91 -0.67 -17.33 -5.58
CA LEU A 91 -0.72 -15.93 -5.97
C LEU A 91 0.53 -15.58 -6.80
N LYS A 92 0.39 -14.63 -7.73
CA LYS A 92 1.49 -14.13 -8.56
C LYS A 92 2.05 -12.81 -8.02
N LEU A 93 1.92 -12.59 -6.71
CA LEU A 93 2.32 -11.36 -6.04
C LEU A 93 3.23 -11.70 -4.86
N GLY A 94 4.26 -10.89 -4.67
CA GLY A 94 5.11 -10.91 -3.50
C GLY A 94 4.50 -10.13 -2.34
N PHE A 95 4.96 -10.44 -1.11
CA PHE A 95 4.61 -9.70 0.11
C PHE A 95 5.90 -9.37 0.85
N GLU A 96 6.13 -8.10 1.12
CA GLU A 96 7.33 -7.65 1.85
C GLU A 96 6.95 -6.73 3.01
N VAL A 97 7.58 -6.93 4.16
CA VAL A 97 7.53 -5.95 5.26
C VAL A 97 8.65 -4.95 5.02
N VAL A 98 8.28 -3.75 4.61
CA VAL A 98 9.24 -2.70 4.23
C VAL A 98 9.60 -1.78 5.39
N SER A 99 8.74 -1.67 6.40
CA SER A 99 8.97 -0.84 7.58
C SER A 99 8.15 -1.31 8.78
N ASP A 100 8.58 -0.94 9.97
CA ASP A 100 7.81 -1.09 11.23
C ASP A 100 6.95 0.14 11.53
N VAL A 101 7.19 1.27 10.83
CA VAL A 101 6.45 2.53 10.95
C VAL A 101 5.98 3.02 9.56
N LEU A 102 4.99 3.93 9.54
CA LEU A 102 4.52 4.51 8.29
C LEU A 102 5.42 5.67 7.85
N LEU A 103 6.01 5.55 6.64
CA LEU A 103 6.84 6.59 6.02
C LEU A 103 7.79 7.26 7.04
N ASP A 104 8.64 6.43 7.66
CA ASP A 104 9.61 6.87 8.68
C ASP A 104 9.00 7.65 9.86
N GLY A 105 7.70 7.42 10.13
CA GLY A 105 6.95 8.10 11.19
C GLY A 105 6.32 9.44 10.78
N LEU A 106 6.41 9.82 9.52
CA LEU A 106 5.87 11.08 9.01
C LEU A 106 4.36 10.99 8.69
N ALA A 107 3.86 9.81 8.33
CA ALA A 107 2.43 9.62 8.06
C ALA A 107 1.60 9.51 9.35
N ASP A 108 0.43 10.14 9.33
CA ASP A 108 -0.50 10.08 10.47
C ASP A 108 -1.31 8.79 10.44
N ARG A 109 -1.11 7.92 11.44
CA ARG A 109 -1.85 6.65 11.55
C ARG A 109 -3.36 6.82 11.71
N THR A 110 -3.83 7.98 12.15
CA THR A 110 -5.27 8.25 12.27
C THR A 110 -5.96 8.47 10.92
N MET A 111 -5.18 8.74 9.87
CA MET A 111 -5.64 8.91 8.49
C MET A 111 -5.73 7.58 7.73
N VAL A 112 -5.19 6.48 8.28
CA VAL A 112 -5.22 5.15 7.65
C VAL A 112 -6.65 4.76 7.33
N GLN A 113 -6.88 4.34 6.08
CA GLN A 113 -8.19 3.87 5.61
C GLN A 113 -8.35 2.38 5.90
N VAL A 114 -9.60 1.95 6.14
CA VAL A 114 -9.94 0.54 6.33
C VAL A 114 -10.89 0.11 5.23
N ILE A 115 -10.52 -0.93 4.50
CA ILE A 115 -11.32 -1.50 3.41
C ILE A 115 -11.92 -2.82 3.87
N GLU A 116 -13.23 -2.87 3.95
CA GLU A 116 -13.96 -4.08 4.31
C GLU A 116 -14.05 -5.06 3.13
N LEU A 117 -13.67 -6.30 3.36
CA LEU A 117 -13.65 -7.38 2.37
C LEU A 117 -14.46 -8.59 2.88
N ALA A 118 -15.71 -8.36 3.26
CA ALA A 118 -16.56 -9.44 3.78
C ALA A 118 -16.61 -10.65 2.83
N PRO A 119 -16.58 -11.91 3.36
CA PRO A 119 -16.51 -12.28 4.77
C PRO A 119 -15.08 -12.38 5.34
N ASP A 120 -14.05 -12.03 4.57
CA ASP A 120 -12.64 -12.31 4.88
C ASP A 120 -12.04 -11.39 5.96
N GLY A 121 -12.68 -10.26 6.26
CA GLY A 121 -12.20 -9.25 7.20
C GLY A 121 -11.95 -7.90 6.54
N ALA A 122 -10.95 -7.17 7.01
CA ALA A 122 -10.62 -5.84 6.52
C ALA A 122 -9.10 -5.67 6.29
N VAL A 123 -8.74 -4.77 5.41
CA VAL A 123 -7.34 -4.37 5.16
C VAL A 123 -7.17 -2.90 5.52
N ALA A 124 -6.17 -2.61 6.35
CA ALA A 124 -5.72 -1.25 6.60
C ALA A 124 -4.81 -0.80 5.44
N VAL A 125 -5.06 0.37 4.90
CA VAL A 125 -4.32 0.95 3.78
C VAL A 125 -3.85 2.35 4.17
N ILE A 126 -2.61 2.70 3.88
CA ILE A 126 -2.09 4.05 4.10
C ILE A 126 -3.01 5.09 3.45
N ALA A 127 -3.14 6.28 4.04
CA ALA A 127 -3.98 7.34 3.48
C ALA A 127 -3.59 7.69 2.04
N PRO A 128 -4.56 8.03 1.17
CA PRO A 128 -4.26 8.41 -0.21
C PRO A 128 -3.36 9.66 -0.27
N GLU A 129 -3.52 10.60 0.66
CA GLU A 129 -2.68 11.79 0.77
C GLU A 129 -1.21 11.45 1.03
N ASP A 130 -0.97 10.47 1.91
CA ASP A 130 0.39 10.05 2.25
C ASP A 130 1.06 9.30 1.09
N ILE A 131 0.33 8.43 0.39
CA ILE A 131 0.90 7.73 -0.77
C ILE A 131 1.12 8.68 -1.95
N ILE A 132 0.29 9.72 -2.13
CA ILE A 132 0.54 10.79 -3.10
C ILE A 132 1.84 11.52 -2.74
N ALA A 133 2.01 11.91 -1.48
CA ALA A 133 3.20 12.61 -1.01
C ALA A 133 4.47 11.75 -1.19
N ASP A 134 4.41 10.46 -0.86
CA ASP A 134 5.51 9.50 -1.09
C ASP A 134 5.91 9.44 -2.57
N ARG A 135 4.94 9.38 -3.48
CA ARG A 135 5.21 9.39 -4.93
C ARG A 135 5.83 10.70 -5.39
N MET A 136 5.39 11.82 -4.85
CA MET A 136 5.99 13.14 -5.13
C MET A 136 7.43 13.22 -4.60
N GLY A 137 7.71 12.70 -3.41
CA GLY A 137 9.06 12.60 -2.86
C GLY A 137 10.00 11.75 -3.73
N GLN A 138 9.53 10.58 -4.18
CA GLN A 138 10.29 9.72 -5.10
C GLN A 138 10.57 10.43 -6.43
N TYR A 139 9.59 11.16 -6.98
CA TYR A 139 9.77 11.98 -8.17
C TYR A 139 10.80 13.09 -7.94
N ALA A 140 10.69 13.85 -6.85
CA ALA A 140 11.58 14.94 -6.50
C ALA A 140 13.04 14.49 -6.33
N SER A 141 13.26 13.25 -5.89
CA SER A 141 14.61 12.68 -5.78
C SER A 141 15.31 12.47 -7.13
N GLY A 142 14.58 12.56 -8.25
CA GLY A 142 15.09 12.36 -9.60
C GLY A 142 15.35 10.88 -9.97
N SER A 143 15.04 9.94 -9.08
CA SER A 143 15.31 8.51 -9.30
C SER A 143 14.18 7.77 -10.01
N ALA A 144 12.96 8.32 -10.03
CA ALA A 144 11.75 7.66 -10.51
C ALA A 144 10.77 8.66 -11.14
N SER A 145 11.04 9.06 -12.39
CA SER A 145 10.25 10.09 -13.10
C SER A 145 8.76 9.70 -13.31
N GLU A 146 8.46 8.40 -13.37
CA GLU A 146 7.11 7.86 -13.54
C GLU A 146 6.23 8.06 -12.30
N MET A 147 6.80 8.37 -11.15
CA MET A 147 6.05 8.56 -9.91
C MET A 147 5.14 9.79 -9.93
N LEU A 148 5.48 10.83 -10.69
CA LEU A 148 4.57 11.97 -10.91
C LEU A 148 3.26 11.53 -11.58
N GLY A 149 3.35 10.65 -12.58
CA GLY A 149 2.16 10.10 -13.24
C GLY A 149 1.28 9.28 -12.28
N GLN A 150 1.89 8.50 -11.38
CA GLN A 150 1.15 7.79 -10.34
C GLN A 150 0.51 8.74 -9.32
N ALA A 151 1.24 9.77 -8.87
CA ALA A 151 0.71 10.78 -7.95
C ALA A 151 -0.52 11.50 -8.53
N ARG A 152 -0.46 11.91 -9.81
CA ARG A 152 -1.57 12.53 -10.53
C ARG A 152 -2.76 11.58 -10.69
N ALA A 153 -2.52 10.33 -11.04
CA ALA A 153 -3.59 9.33 -11.14
C ALA A 153 -4.29 9.11 -9.78
N LEU A 154 -3.52 9.01 -8.70
CA LEU A 154 -4.05 8.93 -7.35
C LEU A 154 -4.89 10.16 -6.99
N PHE A 155 -4.36 11.36 -7.25
CA PHE A 155 -5.05 12.63 -6.98
C PHE A 155 -6.39 12.72 -7.74
N GLY A 156 -6.38 12.37 -9.03
CA GLY A 156 -7.58 12.44 -9.87
C GLY A 156 -8.63 11.36 -9.59
N LEU A 157 -8.24 10.22 -9.01
CA LEU A 157 -9.13 9.08 -8.75
C LEU A 157 -9.56 8.93 -7.28
N SER A 158 -8.88 9.63 -6.36
CA SER A 158 -9.24 9.62 -4.94
C SER A 158 -10.35 10.64 -4.64
N GLU A 159 -11.29 10.24 -3.80
CA GLU A 159 -12.38 11.09 -3.34
C GLU A 159 -12.11 11.59 -1.92
N HIS A 160 -12.63 12.78 -1.58
CA HIS A 160 -12.59 13.33 -0.22
C HIS A 160 -11.18 13.53 0.39
N LEU A 161 -10.21 13.93 -0.44
CA LEU A 161 -8.86 14.24 0.03
C LEU A 161 -8.82 15.44 1.00
N ASP A 162 -8.08 15.31 2.09
CA ASP A 162 -7.68 16.45 2.92
C ASP A 162 -6.54 17.21 2.23
N ILE A 163 -6.90 18.22 1.46
CA ILE A 163 -5.95 19.01 0.66
C ILE A 163 -4.91 19.71 1.55
N SER A 164 -5.28 20.17 2.74
CA SER A 164 -4.35 20.86 3.64
C SER A 164 -3.34 19.87 4.24
N TYR A 165 -3.79 18.68 4.61
CA TYR A 165 -2.91 17.61 5.06
C TYR A 165 -1.98 17.18 3.93
N MET A 166 -2.51 16.92 2.74
CA MET A 166 -1.76 16.49 1.57
C MET A 166 -0.69 17.52 1.15
N GLU A 167 -1.03 18.81 1.10
CA GLU A 167 -0.06 19.89 0.80
C GLU A 167 1.13 19.87 1.76
N ARG A 168 0.84 19.75 3.07
CA ARG A 168 1.90 19.65 4.08
C ARG A 168 2.78 18.41 3.85
N ARG A 169 2.17 17.24 3.63
CA ARG A 169 2.89 15.99 3.40
C ARG A 169 3.77 16.04 2.14
N ILE A 170 3.24 16.58 1.03
CA ILE A 170 4.03 16.76 -0.20
C ILE A 170 5.24 17.63 0.06
N ARG A 171 5.07 18.77 0.75
CA ARG A 171 6.20 19.65 1.05
C ARG A 171 7.24 19.00 1.96
N GLU A 172 6.80 18.23 2.93
CA GLU A 172 7.71 17.46 3.82
C GLU A 172 8.53 16.44 3.01
N GLU A 173 7.92 15.67 2.13
CA GLU A 173 8.58 14.64 1.33
C GLU A 173 9.48 15.21 0.22
N THR A 174 9.18 16.40 -0.27
CA THR A 174 9.91 17.03 -1.38
C THR A 174 10.88 18.13 -0.94
N GLY A 175 11.04 18.35 0.37
CA GLY A 175 11.85 19.46 0.88
C GLY A 175 11.32 20.85 0.53
N GLY A 176 10.03 20.96 0.17
CA GLY A 176 9.36 22.19 -0.22
C GLY A 176 9.37 22.49 -1.71
N ASP A 177 9.99 21.66 -2.54
CA ASP A 177 10.14 21.89 -3.98
C ASP A 177 8.81 21.76 -4.75
N TYR A 178 7.87 20.92 -4.25
CA TYR A 178 6.59 20.66 -4.89
C TYR A 178 5.43 20.84 -3.90
N GLY A 179 4.21 20.99 -4.45
CA GLY A 179 2.96 21.10 -3.71
C GLY A 179 1.79 20.53 -4.50
N VAL A 180 0.57 20.70 -3.99
CA VAL A 180 -0.65 20.16 -4.63
C VAL A 180 -0.86 20.70 -6.04
N GLN A 181 -0.46 21.94 -6.31
CA GLN A 181 -0.57 22.56 -7.63
C GLN A 181 0.21 21.80 -8.73
N ASP A 182 1.23 21.04 -8.37
CA ASP A 182 2.05 20.27 -9.31
C ASP A 182 1.37 18.94 -9.73
N LEU A 183 0.30 18.56 -9.03
CA LEU A 183 -0.54 17.41 -9.37
C LEU A 183 -1.54 17.74 -10.48
N GLU A 184 -1.90 19.01 -10.66
CA GLU A 184 -2.78 19.42 -11.74
C GLU A 184 -2.04 19.30 -13.08
N GLU A 185 -2.74 18.83 -14.12
CA GLU A 185 -2.15 18.81 -15.45
C GLU A 185 -2.03 20.24 -15.97
N PRO A 186 -0.89 20.60 -16.58
CA PRO A 186 -0.78 21.88 -17.24
C PRO A 186 -1.88 21.99 -18.33
N ALA A 187 -2.63 23.08 -18.28
CA ALA A 187 -3.73 23.37 -19.20
C ALA A 187 -3.27 23.45 -20.66
#